data_b945f66acfbbbb0f27b3f20b34b8d25d
#
_entry.id   b945f66acfbbbb0f27b3f20b34b8d25d
#
_cell.length_a   1.000
_cell.length_b   1.000
_cell.length_c   1.000
_cell.angle_alpha   90.00
_cell.angle_beta   90.00
_cell.angle_gamma   90.00
#
_symmetry.space_group_name_H-M   'P 1'
#
loop_
_entity.id
_entity.type
_entity.pdbx_description
1 polymer ?
#
loop_
_entity_poly.entity_id
_entity_poly.type
_entity_poly.pdbx_seq_one_letter_code
_entity_poly.pdbx_strand_id
1 'polypeptide(L)'
;LRWNRTQTVSLLLKGITMALFRNLGPFSTTAIGHGEMPLTIENNRGHEVGIETLHASLDAGCRHIDTAWAYYCSGGEEQTGEKLVREALETWKGPKDEVLVATKVGHFRNFTDGRPTWDVDGRPENLIRRGKESALALGVDTIDLLYFHRPDPKVPYNESVEAIKQLVD
;
A
#
# COMPACT_ATOMS: atom_id res chain seq x y z
N LEU A 1 -14.49 -25.37 8.39
CA LEU A 1 -13.63 -25.31 7.20
C LEU A 1 -12.49 -26.32 7.39
N ARG A 2 -12.56 -27.47 6.74
CA ARG A 2 -11.49 -28.48 6.76
C ARG A 2 -10.46 -28.11 5.69
N TRP A 3 -9.24 -27.81 6.10
CA TRP A 3 -8.10 -27.72 5.22
C TRP A 3 -7.78 -29.08 4.61
N ASN A 4 -7.80 -29.17 3.28
CA ASN A 4 -7.48 -30.42 2.58
C ASN A 4 -5.95 -30.52 2.48
N ARG A 5 -5.33 -31.38 3.32
CA ARG A 5 -3.86 -31.56 3.43
C ARG A 5 -3.19 -32.22 2.22
N THR A 6 -3.94 -32.59 1.20
CA THR A 6 -3.41 -33.41 0.08
C THR A 6 -2.73 -32.59 -1.03
N GLN A 7 -2.84 -31.26 -1.05
CA GLN A 7 -2.16 -30.44 -2.06
C GLN A 7 -0.76 -29.93 -1.67
N THR A 8 -0.35 -30.11 -0.41
CA THR A 8 0.91 -29.54 0.11
C THR A 8 2.15 -30.41 -0.17
N VAL A 9 2.01 -31.67 -0.55
CA VAL A 9 3.13 -32.62 -0.62
C VAL A 9 3.83 -32.69 -1.98
N SER A 10 3.20 -32.20 -3.06
CA SER A 10 3.78 -32.29 -4.41
C SER A 10 4.71 -31.15 -4.82
N LEU A 11 4.82 -30.09 -4.02
CA LEU A 11 5.57 -28.86 -4.36
C LEU A 11 6.99 -28.76 -3.77
N LEU A 12 7.40 -29.74 -2.96
CA LEU A 12 8.70 -29.74 -2.27
C LEU A 12 9.89 -30.23 -3.13
N LEU A 13 9.71 -30.56 -4.40
CA LEU A 13 10.74 -31.27 -5.18
C LEU A 13 11.56 -30.40 -6.14
N LYS A 14 11.42 -29.05 -6.18
CA LYS A 14 12.25 -28.23 -7.11
C LYS A 14 12.74 -26.88 -6.58
N GLY A 15 12.74 -26.61 -5.29
CA GLY A 15 13.33 -25.35 -4.78
C GLY A 15 12.63 -24.04 -5.28
N ILE A 16 11.48 -24.13 -5.93
CA ILE A 16 10.65 -22.99 -6.35
C ILE A 16 9.44 -22.98 -5.44
N THR A 17 9.45 -22.13 -4.44
CA THR A 17 8.24 -21.82 -3.67
C THR A 17 7.31 -21.03 -4.60
N MET A 18 6.32 -21.72 -5.19
CA MET A 18 5.30 -21.02 -5.98
C MET A 18 4.43 -20.20 -5.03
N ALA A 19 4.43 -18.90 -5.20
CA ALA A 19 3.52 -18.03 -4.49
C ALA A 19 2.07 -18.43 -4.77
N LEU A 20 1.25 -18.47 -3.71
CA LEU A 20 -0.17 -18.81 -3.85
C LEU A 20 -0.93 -17.57 -4.31
N PHE A 21 -1.47 -17.61 -5.52
CA PHE A 21 -2.26 -16.51 -6.09
C PHE A 21 -3.73 -16.58 -5.71
N ARG A 22 -4.37 -15.42 -5.64
CA ARG A 22 -5.80 -15.21 -5.38
C ARG A 22 -6.32 -14.08 -6.27
N ASN A 23 -7.60 -14.14 -6.59
CA ASN A 23 -8.24 -13.03 -7.27
C ASN A 23 -8.69 -11.96 -6.26
N LEU A 24 -8.39 -10.71 -6.57
CA LEU A 24 -8.83 -9.51 -5.88
C LEU A 24 -9.45 -8.58 -6.94
N GLY A 25 -10.78 -8.62 -7.08
CA GLY A 25 -11.46 -7.97 -8.21
C GLY A 25 -10.92 -8.51 -9.55
N PRO A 26 -10.47 -7.64 -10.46
CA PRO A 26 -9.91 -8.04 -11.76
C PRO A 26 -8.46 -8.53 -11.65
N PHE A 27 -7.79 -8.34 -10.52
CA PHE A 27 -6.37 -8.65 -10.34
C PHE A 27 -6.16 -10.09 -9.86
N SER A 28 -5.11 -10.73 -10.38
CA SER A 28 -4.55 -11.95 -9.80
C SER A 28 -3.29 -11.59 -9.04
N THR A 29 -3.29 -11.72 -7.73
CA THR A 29 -2.19 -11.32 -6.88
C THR A 29 -1.85 -12.37 -5.82
N THR A 30 -0.74 -12.22 -5.11
CA THR A 30 -0.33 -13.19 -4.08
C THR A 30 -1.26 -13.15 -2.86
N ALA A 31 -1.49 -14.33 -2.27
CA ALA A 31 -2.35 -14.47 -1.08
C ALA A 31 -1.80 -13.75 0.15
N ILE A 32 -0.51 -13.41 0.14
CA ILE A 32 0.17 -12.62 1.17
C ILE A 32 0.75 -11.40 0.48
N GLY A 33 0.48 -10.21 1.03
CA GLY A 33 1.04 -8.93 0.59
C GLY A 33 2.11 -8.41 1.55
N HIS A 34 2.89 -7.46 1.07
CA HIS A 34 3.87 -6.72 1.83
C HIS A 34 3.28 -5.39 2.28
N GLY A 35 3.16 -5.17 3.60
CA GLY A 35 2.80 -3.87 4.19
C GLY A 35 4.05 -3.01 4.37
N GLU A 36 4.10 -1.88 3.69
CA GLU A 36 5.27 -0.99 3.63
C GLU A 36 5.40 -0.09 4.88
N MET A 37 4.36 0.18 5.61
CA MET A 37 4.31 1.16 6.71
C MET A 37 5.58 1.20 7.61
N PRO A 38 6.15 0.08 8.09
CA PRO A 38 7.32 0.13 8.98
C PRO A 38 8.60 0.65 8.30
N LEU A 39 8.60 0.76 6.98
CA LEU A 39 9.79 1.19 6.23
C LEU A 39 9.91 2.72 6.15
N THR A 40 8.83 3.47 6.44
CA THR A 40 8.79 4.92 6.24
C THR A 40 8.24 5.75 7.40
N ILE A 41 7.65 5.13 8.43
CA ILE A 41 7.25 5.84 9.66
C ILE A 41 8.41 5.93 10.66
N GLU A 42 8.15 6.48 11.84
CA GLU A 42 9.14 6.62 12.93
C GLU A 42 9.84 5.29 13.22
N ASN A 43 11.15 5.38 13.52
CA ASN A 43 12.04 4.24 13.77
C ASN A 43 12.28 3.33 12.55
N ASN A 44 12.02 3.80 11.33
CA ASN A 44 12.45 3.09 10.11
C ASN A 44 14.00 2.97 10.08
N ARG A 45 14.50 2.08 9.23
CA ARG A 45 15.93 1.80 9.12
C ARG A 45 16.63 2.56 7.98
N GLY A 46 15.94 3.51 7.40
CA GLY A 46 16.44 4.33 6.30
C GLY A 46 15.97 3.87 4.92
N HIS A 47 16.10 4.76 3.98
CA HIS A 47 15.55 4.64 2.63
C HIS A 47 16.10 3.42 1.87
N GLU A 48 17.43 3.24 1.86
CA GLU A 48 18.10 2.12 1.17
C GLU A 48 17.62 0.77 1.68
N VAL A 49 17.51 0.61 3.00
CA VAL A 49 17.00 -0.62 3.63
C VAL A 49 15.53 -0.86 3.24
N GLY A 50 14.75 0.22 3.09
CA GLY A 50 13.38 0.14 2.57
C GLY A 50 13.33 -0.44 1.16
N ILE A 51 14.13 0.08 0.23
CA ILE A 51 14.24 -0.41 -1.15
C ILE A 51 14.67 -1.89 -1.18
N GLU A 52 15.74 -2.24 -0.46
CA GLU A 52 16.25 -3.61 -0.38
C GLU A 52 15.18 -4.58 0.17
N THR A 53 14.42 -4.16 1.18
CA THR A 53 13.35 -4.97 1.78
C THR A 53 12.21 -5.22 0.79
N LEU A 54 11.80 -4.20 0.04
CA LEU A 54 10.78 -4.33 -1.01
C LEU A 54 11.29 -5.24 -2.14
N HIS A 55 12.53 -5.07 -2.60
CA HIS A 55 13.14 -5.95 -3.61
C HIS A 55 13.18 -7.40 -3.14
N ALA A 56 13.64 -7.67 -1.92
CA ALA A 56 13.67 -9.02 -1.36
C ALA A 56 12.28 -9.67 -1.30
N SER A 57 11.25 -8.89 -0.96
CA SER A 57 9.87 -9.36 -0.97
C SER A 57 9.37 -9.71 -2.37
N LEU A 58 9.65 -8.85 -3.35
CA LEU A 58 9.28 -9.05 -4.76
C LEU A 58 10.02 -10.25 -5.36
N ASP A 59 11.31 -10.41 -5.05
CA ASP A 59 12.15 -11.55 -5.47
C ASP A 59 11.69 -12.86 -4.84
N ALA A 60 11.15 -12.81 -3.61
CA ALA A 60 10.49 -13.95 -2.97
C ALA A 60 9.12 -14.29 -3.59
N GLY A 61 8.67 -13.53 -4.57
CA GLY A 61 7.44 -13.77 -5.33
C GLY A 61 6.21 -13.02 -4.83
N CYS A 62 6.34 -12.06 -3.89
CA CYS A 62 5.23 -11.17 -3.51
C CYS A 62 4.82 -10.32 -4.71
N ARG A 63 3.49 -10.20 -4.92
CA ARG A 63 2.90 -9.40 -6.00
C ARG A 63 1.81 -8.47 -5.49
N HIS A 64 1.82 -8.18 -4.19
CA HIS A 64 0.89 -7.24 -3.56
C HIS A 64 1.67 -6.39 -2.56
N ILE A 65 1.77 -5.09 -2.83
CA ILE A 65 2.35 -4.09 -1.92
C ILE A 65 1.24 -3.20 -1.41
N ASP A 66 1.21 -2.98 -0.10
CA ASP A 66 0.25 -2.11 0.59
C ASP A 66 0.99 -0.92 1.20
N THR A 67 0.68 0.28 0.73
CA THR A 67 1.17 1.55 1.25
C THR A 67 0.02 2.49 1.61
N ALA A 68 0.28 3.75 1.94
CA ALA A 68 -0.73 4.78 2.18
C ALA A 68 -0.15 6.19 2.02
N TRP A 69 -1.00 7.15 1.68
CA TRP A 69 -0.66 8.58 1.67
C TRP A 69 -0.04 9.02 3.00
N ALA A 70 -0.50 8.47 4.12
CA ALA A 70 -0.08 8.82 5.48
C ALA A 70 1.20 8.10 5.96
N TYR A 71 1.86 7.28 5.15
CA TYR A 71 3.06 6.56 5.58
C TYR A 71 4.31 7.40 5.36
N TYR A 72 4.59 8.26 6.36
CA TYR A 72 5.76 9.12 6.48
C TYR A 72 6.02 9.42 7.96
N CYS A 73 7.23 9.84 8.30
CA CYS A 73 7.55 10.32 9.65
C CYS A 73 6.77 11.61 9.95
N SER A 74 6.21 11.73 11.14
CA SER A 74 5.53 12.96 11.57
C SER A 74 6.48 14.15 11.47
N GLY A 75 6.04 15.22 10.78
CA GLY A 75 6.87 16.39 10.47
C GLY A 75 7.92 16.15 9.37
N GLY A 76 7.96 14.96 8.77
CA GLY A 76 8.77 14.66 7.60
C GLY A 76 8.05 14.95 6.29
N GLU A 77 8.65 14.50 5.19
CA GLU A 77 8.07 14.64 3.87
C GLU A 77 6.85 13.72 3.70
N GLU A 78 5.72 14.30 3.31
CA GLU A 78 4.49 13.55 3.04
C GLU A 78 4.68 12.54 1.91
N GLN A 79 3.93 11.43 1.95
CA GLN A 79 3.91 10.38 0.92
C GLN A 79 5.24 9.65 0.72
N THR A 80 6.14 9.67 1.72
CA THR A 80 7.44 8.97 1.64
C THR A 80 7.25 7.48 1.33
N GLY A 81 6.20 6.83 1.85
CA GLY A 81 5.88 5.43 1.58
C GLY A 81 5.53 5.17 0.12
N GLU A 82 4.68 6.00 -0.47
CA GLU A 82 4.30 5.88 -1.87
C GLU A 82 5.50 6.12 -2.80
N LYS A 83 6.33 7.12 -2.49
CA LYS A 83 7.57 7.41 -3.24
C LYS A 83 8.58 6.27 -3.13
N LEU A 84 8.73 5.67 -1.94
CA LEU A 84 9.58 4.51 -1.73
C LEU A 84 9.12 3.31 -2.56
N VAL A 85 7.82 3.01 -2.58
CA VAL A 85 7.24 1.92 -3.39
C VAL A 85 7.48 2.17 -4.88
N ARG A 86 7.26 3.40 -5.35
CA ARG A 86 7.55 3.78 -6.74
C ARG A 86 9.00 3.51 -7.10
N GLU A 87 9.96 4.02 -6.32
CA GLU A 87 11.39 3.84 -6.57
C GLU A 87 11.81 2.38 -6.53
N ALA A 88 11.28 1.62 -5.55
CA ALA A 88 11.53 0.19 -5.48
C ALA A 88 11.06 -0.53 -6.75
N LEU A 89 9.88 -0.22 -7.27
CA LEU A 89 9.37 -0.80 -8.50
C LEU A 89 10.17 -0.31 -9.73
N GLU A 90 10.53 0.96 -9.81
CA GLU A 90 11.35 1.50 -10.92
C GLU A 90 12.72 0.83 -11.02
N THR A 91 13.33 0.50 -9.89
CA THR A 91 14.68 -0.09 -9.82
C THR A 91 14.68 -1.62 -9.81
N TRP A 92 13.57 -2.26 -9.45
CA TRP A 92 13.44 -3.72 -9.50
C TRP A 92 13.51 -4.25 -10.93
N LYS A 93 14.12 -5.43 -11.12
CA LYS A 93 14.35 -6.03 -12.46
C LYS A 93 13.30 -7.06 -12.86
N GLY A 94 12.33 -7.34 -12.00
CA GLY A 94 11.26 -8.28 -12.28
C GLY A 94 10.07 -7.68 -13.03
N PRO A 95 8.98 -8.45 -13.21
CA PRO A 95 7.79 -8.06 -13.96
C PRO A 95 6.92 -7.11 -13.12
N LYS A 96 7.10 -5.82 -13.29
CA LYS A 96 6.43 -4.74 -12.52
C LYS A 96 4.92 -4.71 -12.76
N ASP A 97 4.49 -5.05 -13.94
CA ASP A 97 3.10 -5.12 -14.38
C ASP A 97 2.29 -6.24 -13.71
N GLU A 98 2.98 -7.18 -13.04
CA GLU A 98 2.33 -8.20 -12.22
C GLU A 98 2.09 -7.75 -10.77
N VAL A 99 2.62 -6.59 -10.35
CA VAL A 99 2.56 -6.12 -8.96
C VAL A 99 1.35 -5.22 -8.75
N LEU A 100 0.42 -5.65 -7.92
CA LEU A 100 -0.68 -4.83 -7.44
C LEU A 100 -0.19 -3.91 -6.32
N VAL A 101 -0.43 -2.61 -6.47
CA VAL A 101 -0.14 -1.61 -5.45
C VAL A 101 -1.42 -1.05 -4.86
N ALA A 102 -1.61 -1.27 -3.56
CA ALA A 102 -2.70 -0.68 -2.81
C ALA A 102 -2.20 0.56 -2.05
N THR A 103 -3.00 1.63 -2.06
CA THR A 103 -2.78 2.81 -1.20
C THR A 103 -4.06 3.25 -0.51
N LYS A 104 -3.95 4.23 0.40
CA LYS A 104 -5.07 4.63 1.27
C LYS A 104 -5.08 6.14 1.49
N VAL A 105 -6.29 6.72 1.54
CA VAL A 105 -6.50 8.15 1.85
C VAL A 105 -7.40 8.34 3.07
N GLY A 106 -7.39 9.53 3.68
CA GLY A 106 -8.22 9.87 4.83
C GLY A 106 -7.46 9.94 6.16
N HIS A 107 -6.23 9.44 6.23
CA HIS A 107 -5.31 9.64 7.35
C HIS A 107 -4.21 10.64 7.01
N PHE A 108 -3.62 11.25 8.04
CA PHE A 108 -2.36 11.99 7.96
C PHE A 108 -1.60 11.92 9.29
N ARG A 109 -0.34 12.31 9.25
CA ARG A 109 0.54 12.32 10.42
C ARG A 109 0.76 13.75 10.90
N ASN A 110 0.81 13.92 12.21
CA ASN A 110 1.06 15.20 12.84
C ASN A 110 1.87 15.01 14.12
N PHE A 111 2.20 16.09 14.79
CA PHE A 111 2.72 16.10 16.15
C PHE A 111 1.72 16.77 17.09
N THR A 112 1.43 16.12 18.21
CA THR A 112 0.67 16.71 19.32
C THR A 112 1.45 16.46 20.60
N ASP A 113 1.75 17.52 21.33
CA ASP A 113 2.54 17.48 22.58
C ASP A 113 3.88 16.73 22.41
N GLY A 114 4.55 16.95 21.27
CA GLY A 114 5.83 16.33 20.95
C GLY A 114 5.77 14.84 20.63
N ARG A 115 4.58 14.28 20.41
CA ARG A 115 4.36 12.87 20.01
C ARG A 115 3.76 12.77 18.64
N PRO A 116 4.21 11.81 17.81
CA PRO A 116 3.58 11.53 16.52
C PRO A 116 2.15 11.03 16.73
N THR A 117 1.24 11.55 15.90
CA THR A 117 -0.19 11.18 15.93
C THR A 117 -0.64 10.60 14.60
N TRP A 118 -1.78 9.93 14.66
CA TRP A 118 -2.55 9.49 13.50
C TRP A 118 -3.87 10.24 13.51
N ASP A 119 -3.98 11.22 12.62
CA ASP A 119 -5.17 12.05 12.52
C ASP A 119 -6.00 11.66 11.28
N VAL A 120 -7.28 12.01 11.28
CA VAL A 120 -8.21 11.72 10.18
C VAL A 120 -8.74 13.02 9.57
N ASP A 121 -8.94 13.00 8.26
CA ASP A 121 -9.62 14.05 7.52
C ASP A 121 -10.40 13.42 6.35
N GLY A 122 -11.67 13.17 6.61
CA GLY A 122 -12.60 12.54 5.67
C GLY A 122 -13.37 13.51 4.79
N ARG A 123 -13.03 14.82 4.77
CA ARG A 123 -13.69 15.81 3.95
C ARG A 123 -13.53 15.50 2.46
N PRO A 124 -14.61 15.63 1.65
CA PRO A 124 -14.61 15.32 0.22
C PRO A 124 -13.42 15.88 -0.56
N GLU A 125 -13.19 17.19 -0.43
CA GLU A 125 -12.11 17.89 -1.13
C GLU A 125 -10.72 17.34 -0.77
N ASN A 126 -10.54 16.92 0.47
CA ASN A 126 -9.28 16.37 0.94
C ASN A 126 -9.05 14.94 0.43
N LEU A 127 -10.09 14.09 0.43
CA LEU A 127 -9.99 12.72 -0.09
C LEU A 127 -9.68 12.73 -1.59
N ILE A 128 -10.37 13.59 -2.37
CA ILE A 128 -10.12 13.73 -3.81
C ILE A 128 -8.71 14.24 -4.07
N ARG A 129 -8.27 15.28 -3.36
CA ARG A 129 -6.93 15.84 -3.51
C ARG A 129 -5.85 14.78 -3.22
N ARG A 130 -5.97 14.10 -2.07
CA ARG A 130 -4.99 13.09 -1.65
C ARG A 130 -4.97 11.85 -2.54
N GLY A 131 -6.12 11.45 -3.09
CA GLY A 131 -6.13 10.38 -4.09
C GLY A 131 -5.33 10.72 -5.34
N LYS A 132 -5.46 11.96 -5.83
CA LYS A 132 -4.66 12.45 -6.96
C LYS A 132 -3.17 12.59 -6.61
N GLU A 133 -2.86 13.07 -5.43
CA GLU A 133 -1.49 13.15 -4.92
C GLU A 133 -0.85 11.75 -4.81
N SER A 134 -1.61 10.75 -4.36
CA SER A 134 -1.16 9.35 -4.30
C SER A 134 -0.81 8.80 -5.68
N ALA A 135 -1.64 9.04 -6.69
CA ALA A 135 -1.35 8.62 -8.06
C ALA A 135 -0.04 9.26 -8.58
N LEU A 136 0.15 10.56 -8.32
CA LEU A 136 1.39 11.27 -8.68
C LEU A 136 2.61 10.73 -7.93
N ALA A 137 2.50 10.47 -6.62
CA ALA A 137 3.60 9.93 -5.82
C ALA A 137 4.00 8.53 -6.25
N LEU A 138 3.02 7.68 -6.56
CA LEU A 138 3.23 6.33 -7.10
C LEU A 138 3.71 6.35 -8.57
N GLY A 139 3.54 7.47 -9.28
CA GLY A 139 3.92 7.59 -10.69
C GLY A 139 3.02 6.80 -11.64
N VAL A 140 1.73 6.69 -11.32
CA VAL A 140 0.74 5.94 -12.10
C VAL A 140 -0.41 6.83 -12.56
N ASP A 141 -1.02 6.49 -13.68
CA ASP A 141 -2.24 7.15 -14.16
C ASP A 141 -3.49 6.62 -13.44
N THR A 142 -3.45 5.35 -13.02
CA THR A 142 -4.55 4.68 -12.30
C THR A 142 -4.00 3.89 -11.11
N ILE A 143 -4.59 4.07 -9.94
CA ILE A 143 -4.29 3.30 -8.72
C ILE A 143 -5.01 1.96 -8.81
N ASP A 144 -4.31 0.85 -8.60
CA ASP A 144 -4.89 -0.50 -8.67
C ASP A 144 -5.95 -0.73 -7.58
N LEU A 145 -5.67 -0.27 -6.36
CA LEU A 145 -6.58 -0.42 -5.22
C LEU A 145 -6.45 0.77 -4.26
N LEU A 146 -7.54 1.49 -4.07
CA LEU A 146 -7.61 2.62 -3.15
C LEU A 146 -8.51 2.28 -1.96
N TYR A 147 -7.99 2.45 -0.74
CA TYR A 147 -8.76 2.31 0.49
C TYR A 147 -9.15 3.66 1.09
N PHE A 148 -10.36 3.74 1.66
CA PHE A 148 -10.67 4.71 2.68
C PHE A 148 -10.06 4.23 3.99
N HIS A 149 -8.96 4.85 4.41
CA HIS A 149 -8.09 4.36 5.49
C HIS A 149 -8.82 4.24 6.82
N ARG A 150 -9.55 5.30 7.22
CA ARG A 150 -10.50 5.30 8.32
C ARG A 150 -11.54 6.41 8.13
N PRO A 151 -12.80 6.17 8.53
CA PRO A 151 -13.81 7.23 8.58
C PRO A 151 -13.43 8.34 9.55
N ASP A 152 -13.74 9.57 9.16
CA ASP A 152 -13.67 10.74 10.04
C ASP A 152 -15.03 10.90 10.76
N PRO A 153 -15.09 10.84 12.10
CA PRO A 153 -16.35 10.98 12.82
C PRO A 153 -16.99 12.36 12.71
N LYS A 154 -16.25 13.34 12.19
CA LYS A 154 -16.75 14.73 11.98
C LYS A 154 -17.39 14.93 10.60
N VAL A 155 -17.29 13.95 9.71
CA VAL A 155 -17.82 14.01 8.35
C VAL A 155 -18.82 12.87 8.15
N PRO A 156 -20.01 13.12 7.59
CA PRO A 156 -20.94 12.07 7.24
C PRO A 156 -20.30 11.03 6.31
N TYR A 157 -20.40 9.76 6.67
CA TYR A 157 -19.70 8.67 5.95
C TYR A 157 -20.05 8.60 4.46
N ASN A 158 -21.32 8.86 4.13
CA ASN A 158 -21.79 8.90 2.74
C ASN A 158 -21.12 10.00 1.91
N GLU A 159 -20.83 11.18 2.50
CA GLU A 159 -20.12 12.26 1.80
C GLU A 159 -18.69 11.86 1.46
N SER A 160 -17.99 11.22 2.42
CA SER A 160 -16.63 10.70 2.20
C SER A 160 -16.60 9.61 1.12
N VAL A 161 -17.56 8.68 1.15
CA VAL A 161 -17.63 7.58 0.14
C VAL A 161 -17.98 8.13 -1.24
N GLU A 162 -18.87 9.11 -1.34
CA GLU A 162 -19.20 9.74 -2.62
C GLU A 162 -18.01 10.49 -3.23
N ALA A 163 -17.16 11.08 -2.38
CA ALA A 163 -15.92 11.68 -2.83
C ALA A 163 -14.92 10.66 -3.40
N ILE A 164 -14.79 9.49 -2.76
CA ILE A 164 -13.94 8.41 -3.26
C ILE A 164 -14.48 7.85 -4.57
N LYS A 165 -15.80 7.73 -4.71
CA LYS A 165 -16.44 7.32 -5.96
C LYS A 165 -16.05 8.22 -7.13
N GLN A 166 -15.92 9.53 -6.92
CA GLN A 166 -15.47 10.48 -7.97
C GLN A 166 -14.03 10.23 -8.44
N LEU A 167 -13.23 9.46 -7.71
CA LEU A 167 -11.89 9.05 -8.13
C LEU A 167 -11.91 7.77 -8.99
N VAL A 168 -13.04 7.04 -8.98
CA VAL A 168 -13.22 5.80 -9.76
C VAL A 168 -13.83 6.08 -11.13
N ASP A 169 -14.72 7.10 -11.20
CA ASP A 169 -15.42 7.53 -12.42
C ASP A 169 -14.52 8.40 -13.32
#